data_97d5e37124dc4156f957f4aa7ca42682
#
_entry.id   97d5e37124dc4156f957f4aa7ca42682
#
_cell.length_a   1.000
_cell.length_b   1.000
_cell.length_c   1.000
_cell.angle_alpha   90.00
_cell.angle_beta   90.00
_cell.angle_gamma   90.00
#
_symmetry.space_group_name_H-M   'P 1'
#
loop_
_entity.id
_entity.type
_entity.pdbx_description
1 polymer ?
#
loop_
_entity_poly.entity_id
_entity_poly.type
_entity_poly.pdbx_seq_one_letter_code
_entity_poly.pdbx_strand_id
1 'polypeptide(L)'
;MKNLLSLLFTLLLLAGCSPEIKTIYLHEMDLSGMETGWGTNQINKSVDGNSLTIAGQVFEKGVGTHAISKFMMDLKGNGKQFSAKVGVDDESGDKATMEFFVMGDGKILWQSGILKKGDPAKAVDAKLNGIQKLALYVSDGGDHINYDHANWAEAIISFAGYEPVPVISPKKETYILTPPVSPEPRINYPRIVAAGAGKPFLFRIPVTGEQPLKISATGFPEGLILDENAGIISGETAKAGTFKIVVTATNHKGKDVKELEIVIGGKLALTPPMGWNSWNCWGLSVDQQKVK
;
A
#
# COMPACT_ATOMS: atom_id res chain seq x y z
N MET A 1 -57.43 -8.74 -71.71
CA MET A 1 -57.18 -7.77 -70.64
C MET A 1 -56.42 -8.49 -69.57
N LYS A 2 -55.12 -8.29 -69.48
CA LYS A 2 -54.26 -8.91 -68.46
C LYS A 2 -53.60 -7.77 -67.71
N ASN A 3 -53.94 -7.58 -66.44
CA ASN A 3 -53.34 -6.60 -65.55
C ASN A 3 -51.95 -7.07 -65.09
N LEU A 4 -50.93 -6.35 -65.47
CA LEU A 4 -49.54 -6.58 -65.02
C LEU A 4 -49.31 -5.75 -63.74
N LEU A 5 -49.33 -6.41 -62.61
CA LEU A 5 -49.03 -5.80 -61.30
C LEU A 5 -47.53 -5.75 -61.15
N SER A 6 -46.96 -4.53 -61.30
CA SER A 6 -45.53 -4.27 -61.08
C SER A 6 -45.26 -4.15 -59.56
N LEU A 7 -44.54 -5.16 -58.97
CA LEU A 7 -44.09 -5.17 -57.57
C LEU A 7 -42.78 -4.43 -57.53
N LEU A 8 -42.81 -3.16 -57.06
CA LEU A 8 -41.61 -2.36 -56.80
C LEU A 8 -40.98 -2.79 -55.45
N PHE A 9 -39.90 -3.56 -55.51
CA PHE A 9 -39.17 -3.97 -54.33
C PHE A 9 -38.21 -2.84 -53.92
N THR A 10 -38.60 -2.01 -52.93
CA THR A 10 -37.75 -0.96 -52.38
C THR A 10 -36.74 -1.57 -51.44
N LEU A 11 -35.50 -1.75 -51.91
CA LEU A 11 -34.34 -2.15 -51.09
C LEU A 11 -33.95 -1.02 -50.15
N LEU A 12 -34.35 -1.08 -48.88
CA LEU A 12 -33.93 -0.16 -47.84
C LEU A 12 -32.46 -0.49 -47.47
N LEU A 13 -31.52 0.24 -48.05
CA LEU A 13 -30.12 0.23 -47.61
C LEU A 13 -30.05 0.86 -46.20
N LEU A 14 -30.08 0.05 -45.17
CA LEU A 14 -29.69 0.41 -43.84
C LEU A 14 -28.17 0.71 -43.87
N ALA A 15 -27.81 1.93 -44.12
CA ALA A 15 -26.46 2.44 -43.84
C ALA A 15 -26.23 2.33 -42.34
N GLY A 16 -25.72 1.18 -41.90
CA GLY A 16 -25.25 1.00 -40.51
C GLY A 16 -24.09 1.97 -40.27
N CYS A 17 -24.36 3.06 -39.56
CA CYS A 17 -23.30 3.93 -39.06
C CYS A 17 -22.43 3.12 -38.10
N SER A 18 -21.26 2.69 -38.57
CA SER A 18 -20.29 2.07 -37.66
C SER A 18 -19.92 3.10 -36.58
N PRO A 19 -19.96 2.73 -35.30
CA PRO A 19 -19.63 3.66 -34.25
C PRO A 19 -18.17 4.16 -34.42
N GLU A 20 -17.97 5.44 -34.18
CA GLU A 20 -16.67 6.11 -34.26
C GLU A 20 -15.67 5.42 -33.30
N ILE A 21 -14.46 5.21 -33.77
CA ILE A 21 -13.36 4.68 -32.94
C ILE A 21 -12.78 5.84 -32.14
N LYS A 22 -12.79 5.69 -30.82
CA LYS A 22 -12.19 6.61 -29.84
C LYS A 22 -11.00 5.94 -29.16
N THR A 23 -10.20 6.74 -28.49
CA THR A 23 -9.04 6.28 -27.72
C THR A 23 -9.08 6.86 -26.31
N ILE A 24 -8.56 6.10 -25.34
CA ILE A 24 -8.30 6.54 -23.99
C ILE A 24 -6.92 6.08 -23.57
N TYR A 25 -6.16 6.94 -22.92
CA TYR A 25 -4.85 6.59 -22.41
C TYR A 25 -4.98 5.99 -21.00
N LEU A 26 -4.11 5.03 -20.69
CA LEU A 26 -4.08 4.40 -19.37
C LEU A 26 -3.85 5.41 -18.24
N HIS A 27 -3.01 6.41 -18.47
CA HIS A 27 -2.69 7.47 -17.50
C HIS A 27 -3.83 8.48 -17.28
N GLU A 28 -4.90 8.44 -18.08
CA GLU A 28 -6.11 9.26 -17.95
C GLU A 28 -7.21 8.53 -17.14
N MET A 29 -7.02 7.25 -16.85
CA MET A 29 -7.99 6.42 -16.14
C MET A 29 -7.83 6.55 -14.61
N ASP A 30 -8.89 6.21 -13.88
CA ASP A 30 -8.81 6.05 -12.42
C ASP A 30 -8.01 4.78 -12.07
N LEU A 31 -6.80 4.97 -11.55
CA LEU A 31 -5.91 3.89 -11.15
C LEU A 31 -6.17 3.35 -9.74
N SER A 32 -7.20 3.82 -9.03
CA SER A 32 -7.49 3.39 -7.65
C SER A 32 -7.77 1.88 -7.51
N GLY A 33 -8.20 1.25 -8.61
CA GLY A 33 -8.38 -0.20 -8.70
C GLY A 33 -7.16 -0.97 -9.18
N MET A 34 -6.03 -0.31 -9.46
CA MET A 34 -4.81 -0.95 -9.90
C MET A 34 -3.98 -1.42 -8.69
N GLU A 35 -3.79 -2.74 -8.60
CA GLU A 35 -2.95 -3.35 -7.57
C GLU A 35 -1.48 -3.16 -7.90
N THR A 36 -0.63 -3.00 -6.88
CA THR A 36 0.83 -2.93 -6.99
C THR A 36 1.49 -3.67 -5.84
N GLY A 37 2.57 -4.37 -6.10
CA GLY A 37 3.29 -5.17 -5.10
C GLY A 37 4.05 -4.31 -4.09
N TRP A 38 4.43 -3.10 -4.49
CA TRP A 38 5.10 -2.12 -3.62
C TRP A 38 4.85 -0.70 -4.12
N GLY A 39 4.96 0.28 -3.23
CA GLY A 39 4.77 1.68 -3.56
C GLY A 39 3.34 2.04 -3.94
N THR A 40 3.18 2.98 -4.84
CA THR A 40 1.90 3.41 -5.42
C THR A 40 2.02 3.58 -6.92
N ASN A 41 0.99 3.19 -7.67
CA ASN A 41 0.95 3.43 -9.11
C ASN A 41 1.04 4.92 -9.40
N GLN A 42 1.91 5.31 -10.32
CA GLN A 42 2.21 6.71 -10.65
C GLN A 42 1.78 7.04 -12.08
N ILE A 43 1.11 8.17 -12.25
CA ILE A 43 0.75 8.70 -13.57
C ILE A 43 1.92 9.49 -14.12
N ASN A 44 2.37 9.13 -15.34
CA ASN A 44 3.48 9.77 -16.08
C ASN A 44 4.81 9.79 -15.32
N LYS A 45 4.97 8.87 -14.39
CA LYS A 45 6.17 8.72 -13.57
C LYS A 45 6.41 7.25 -13.25
N SER A 46 7.65 6.90 -12.95
CA SER A 46 8.02 5.60 -12.38
C SER A 46 7.40 5.44 -10.99
N VAL A 47 7.41 4.23 -10.44
CA VAL A 47 6.85 3.94 -9.11
C VAL A 47 7.52 4.76 -8.00
N ASP A 48 8.80 5.14 -8.16
CA ASP A 48 9.53 6.01 -7.24
C ASP A 48 9.31 7.52 -7.50
N GLY A 49 8.54 7.86 -8.53
CA GLY A 49 8.17 9.25 -8.84
C GLY A 49 9.14 9.98 -9.76
N ASN A 50 10.09 9.27 -10.37
CA ASN A 50 10.99 9.79 -11.39
C ASN A 50 10.35 9.77 -12.79
N SER A 51 11.11 10.12 -13.84
CA SER A 51 10.66 9.97 -15.22
C SER A 51 10.53 8.49 -15.58
N LEU A 52 9.54 8.13 -16.37
CA LEU A 52 9.44 6.78 -16.94
C LEU A 52 10.60 6.55 -17.89
N THR A 53 11.51 5.64 -17.58
CA THR A 53 12.69 5.34 -18.38
C THR A 53 12.84 3.84 -18.62
N ILE A 54 13.06 3.43 -19.86
CA ILE A 54 13.31 2.03 -20.23
C ILE A 54 14.53 2.00 -21.15
N ALA A 55 15.60 1.36 -20.74
CA ALA A 55 16.86 1.24 -21.49
C ALA A 55 17.37 2.60 -22.01
N GLY A 56 17.34 3.63 -21.17
CA GLY A 56 17.76 5.00 -21.50
C GLY A 56 16.75 5.82 -22.30
N GLN A 57 15.64 5.24 -22.73
CA GLN A 57 14.56 5.97 -23.40
C GLN A 57 13.57 6.52 -22.40
N VAL A 58 13.35 7.84 -22.40
CA VAL A 58 12.35 8.54 -21.58
C VAL A 58 11.00 8.54 -22.27
N PHE A 59 9.93 8.32 -21.49
CA PHE A 59 8.55 8.38 -21.93
C PHE A 59 7.80 9.44 -21.13
N GLU A 60 7.09 10.33 -21.80
CA GLU A 60 6.35 11.41 -21.16
C GLU A 60 5.00 10.94 -20.57
N LYS A 61 4.44 9.88 -21.16
CA LYS A 61 3.10 9.38 -20.82
C LYS A 61 3.11 7.90 -20.49
N GLY A 62 2.39 7.53 -19.45
CA GLY A 62 2.27 6.12 -19.06
C GLY A 62 1.93 5.96 -17.59
N VAL A 63 2.11 4.75 -17.10
CA VAL A 63 1.90 4.38 -15.70
C VAL A 63 3.08 3.56 -15.21
N GLY A 64 3.74 4.06 -14.16
CA GLY A 64 4.71 3.29 -13.40
C GLY A 64 4.04 2.50 -12.28
N THR A 65 4.45 1.25 -12.13
CA THR A 65 3.94 0.32 -11.14
C THR A 65 5.05 -0.60 -10.64
N HIS A 66 4.75 -1.51 -9.73
CA HIS A 66 5.70 -2.50 -9.23
C HIS A 66 5.11 -3.91 -9.32
N ALA A 67 5.91 -4.90 -9.70
CA ALA A 67 5.45 -6.28 -9.67
C ALA A 67 5.15 -6.74 -8.21
N ILE A 68 4.13 -7.53 -7.95
CA ILE A 68 3.10 -8.02 -8.86
C ILE A 68 2.04 -6.93 -9.02
N SER A 69 1.68 -6.58 -10.25
CA SER A 69 0.69 -5.55 -10.52
C SER A 69 -0.46 -6.11 -11.34
N LYS A 70 -1.67 -5.61 -11.08
CA LYS A 70 -2.87 -6.00 -11.82
C LYS A 70 -3.84 -4.84 -11.96
N PHE A 71 -4.29 -4.59 -13.18
CA PHE A 71 -5.32 -3.60 -13.46
C PHE A 71 -6.40 -4.21 -14.33
N MET A 72 -7.65 -4.17 -13.88
CA MET A 72 -8.80 -4.73 -14.59
C MET A 72 -9.72 -3.63 -15.09
N MET A 73 -10.24 -3.82 -16.30
CA MET A 73 -11.17 -2.90 -16.96
C MET A 73 -12.34 -3.66 -17.59
N ASP A 74 -13.53 -3.08 -17.50
CA ASP A 74 -14.72 -3.55 -18.18
C ASP A 74 -14.82 -2.88 -19.57
N LEU A 75 -14.79 -3.66 -20.64
CA LEU A 75 -14.88 -3.20 -22.03
C LEU A 75 -16.26 -3.43 -22.63
N LYS A 76 -17.07 -4.30 -22.05
CA LYS A 76 -18.40 -4.74 -22.56
C LYS A 76 -18.37 -5.11 -24.06
N GLY A 77 -17.28 -5.72 -24.52
CA GLY A 77 -17.09 -6.11 -25.91
C GLY A 77 -16.81 -4.97 -26.89
N ASN A 78 -16.65 -3.72 -26.42
CA ASN A 78 -16.47 -2.53 -27.27
C ASN A 78 -15.01 -2.18 -27.57
N GLY A 79 -14.06 -2.82 -26.89
CA GLY A 79 -12.64 -2.67 -27.14
C GLY A 79 -12.27 -3.10 -28.56
N LYS A 80 -11.31 -2.40 -29.17
CA LYS A 80 -10.76 -2.72 -30.51
C LYS A 80 -9.33 -3.18 -30.41
N GLN A 81 -8.49 -2.42 -29.74
CA GLN A 81 -7.05 -2.68 -29.63
C GLN A 81 -6.50 -2.07 -28.34
N PHE A 82 -5.53 -2.75 -27.75
CA PHE A 82 -4.64 -2.19 -26.73
C PHE A 82 -3.22 -2.13 -27.28
N SER A 83 -2.60 -0.97 -27.20
CA SER A 83 -1.20 -0.77 -27.58
C SER A 83 -0.45 -0.09 -26.45
N ALA A 84 0.82 -0.45 -26.25
CA ALA A 84 1.71 0.15 -25.27
C ALA A 84 3.17 -0.12 -25.61
N LYS A 85 4.07 0.50 -24.87
CA LYS A 85 5.45 0.06 -24.71
C LYS A 85 5.68 -0.33 -23.27
N VAL A 86 6.25 -1.50 -23.05
CA VAL A 86 6.47 -2.02 -21.70
C VAL A 86 7.93 -2.35 -21.47
N GLY A 87 8.37 -2.23 -20.25
CA GLY A 87 9.73 -2.59 -19.86
C GLY A 87 10.00 -2.38 -18.39
N VAL A 88 11.18 -2.84 -18.00
CA VAL A 88 11.74 -2.63 -16.67
C VAL A 88 12.24 -1.19 -16.61
N ASP A 89 11.85 -0.44 -15.57
CA ASP A 89 12.36 0.93 -15.40
C ASP A 89 13.85 0.94 -15.07
N ASP A 90 14.57 1.95 -15.55
CA ASP A 90 16.02 2.08 -15.34
C ASP A 90 16.40 2.32 -13.85
N GLU A 91 15.43 2.70 -13.01
CA GLU A 91 15.62 2.81 -11.55
C GLU A 91 15.59 1.44 -10.84
N SER A 92 15.15 0.38 -11.53
CA SER A 92 15.11 -0.99 -11.01
C SER A 92 16.50 -1.48 -10.59
N GLY A 93 16.55 -2.47 -9.69
CA GLY A 93 17.79 -3.17 -9.38
C GLY A 93 18.30 -4.02 -10.54
N ASP A 94 19.61 -4.29 -10.57
CA ASP A 94 20.26 -5.02 -11.68
C ASP A 94 19.77 -6.47 -11.85
N LYS A 95 19.11 -7.02 -10.83
CA LYS A 95 18.55 -8.37 -10.85
C LYS A 95 17.04 -8.40 -11.10
N ALA A 96 16.42 -7.23 -11.31
CA ALA A 96 14.98 -7.16 -11.57
C ALA A 96 14.61 -7.98 -12.82
N THR A 97 13.61 -8.84 -12.67
CA THR A 97 13.03 -9.63 -13.77
C THR A 97 11.51 -9.57 -13.68
N MET A 98 10.84 -9.36 -14.80
CA MET A 98 9.38 -9.32 -14.82
C MET A 98 8.82 -9.74 -16.16
N GLU A 99 7.54 -10.08 -16.17
CA GLU A 99 6.84 -10.39 -17.40
C GLU A 99 5.50 -9.66 -17.43
N PHE A 100 5.21 -9.04 -18.58
CA PHE A 100 3.96 -8.29 -18.81
C PHE A 100 2.96 -9.14 -19.58
N PHE A 101 1.72 -9.07 -19.19
CA PHE A 101 0.62 -9.78 -19.83
C PHE A 101 -0.55 -8.83 -20.13
N VAL A 102 -1.13 -8.99 -21.29
CA VAL A 102 -2.44 -8.45 -21.63
C VAL A 102 -3.39 -9.64 -21.73
N MET A 103 -4.41 -9.65 -20.89
CA MET A 103 -5.37 -10.75 -20.79
C MET A 103 -6.78 -10.26 -21.10
N GLY A 104 -7.51 -11.03 -21.91
CA GLY A 104 -8.92 -10.79 -22.22
C GLY A 104 -9.77 -11.98 -21.79
N ASP A 105 -10.79 -11.75 -20.96
CA ASP A 105 -11.70 -12.78 -20.43
C ASP A 105 -10.96 -14.00 -19.87
N GLY A 106 -9.85 -13.75 -19.16
CA GLY A 106 -9.02 -14.77 -18.52
C GLY A 106 -8.03 -15.48 -19.46
N LYS A 107 -7.94 -15.10 -20.73
CA LYS A 107 -6.99 -15.67 -21.69
C LYS A 107 -5.88 -14.69 -22.01
N ILE A 108 -4.67 -15.18 -22.20
CA ILE A 108 -3.52 -14.35 -22.61
C ILE A 108 -3.74 -13.96 -24.08
N LEU A 109 -3.79 -12.64 -24.32
CA LEU A 109 -3.85 -12.06 -25.67
C LEU A 109 -2.46 -11.68 -26.17
N TRP A 110 -1.59 -11.28 -25.24
CA TRP A 110 -0.21 -10.89 -25.51
C TRP A 110 0.63 -11.08 -24.24
N GLN A 111 1.90 -11.43 -24.40
CA GLN A 111 2.88 -11.53 -23.31
C GLN A 111 4.27 -11.07 -23.78
N SER A 112 5.02 -10.51 -22.84
CA SER A 112 6.36 -10.01 -23.15
C SER A 112 7.43 -11.11 -23.18
N GLY A 113 7.27 -12.21 -22.45
CA GLY A 113 8.38 -13.00 -21.95
C GLY A 113 9.13 -12.24 -20.85
N ILE A 114 10.10 -12.89 -20.23
CA ILE A 114 10.90 -12.27 -19.16
C ILE A 114 11.69 -11.08 -19.72
N LEU A 115 11.52 -9.92 -19.10
CA LEU A 115 12.28 -8.70 -19.34
C LEU A 115 13.18 -8.40 -18.14
N LYS A 116 14.33 -7.79 -18.41
CA LYS A 116 15.33 -7.38 -17.43
C LYS A 116 15.65 -5.91 -17.58
N LYS A 117 16.24 -5.32 -16.55
CA LYS A 117 16.78 -3.97 -16.62
C LYS A 117 17.76 -3.85 -17.81
N GLY A 118 17.61 -2.79 -18.60
CA GLY A 118 18.40 -2.54 -19.80
C GLY A 118 17.88 -3.20 -21.07
N ASP A 119 16.88 -4.08 -21.00
CA ASP A 119 16.21 -4.56 -22.20
C ASP A 119 15.41 -3.42 -22.86
N PRO A 120 15.43 -3.30 -24.20
CA PRO A 120 14.67 -2.26 -24.88
C PRO A 120 13.16 -2.42 -24.66
N ALA A 121 12.46 -1.28 -24.66
CA ALA A 121 11.01 -1.27 -24.50
C ALA A 121 10.34 -2.18 -25.55
N LYS A 122 9.47 -3.08 -25.09
CA LYS A 122 8.75 -4.03 -25.92
C LYS A 122 7.38 -3.49 -26.33
N ALA A 123 7.09 -3.50 -27.61
CA ALA A 123 5.78 -3.06 -28.11
C ALA A 123 4.69 -4.09 -27.80
N VAL A 124 3.59 -3.60 -27.31
CA VAL A 124 2.33 -4.35 -27.12
C VAL A 124 1.38 -4.02 -28.23
N ASP A 125 0.78 -5.05 -28.81
CA ASP A 125 -0.32 -4.97 -29.77
C ASP A 125 -1.30 -6.12 -29.52
N ALA A 126 -2.42 -5.83 -28.87
CA ALA A 126 -3.41 -6.82 -28.50
C ALA A 126 -4.80 -6.45 -29.04
N LYS A 127 -5.39 -7.35 -29.84
CA LYS A 127 -6.74 -7.18 -30.34
C LYS A 127 -7.77 -7.45 -29.23
N LEU A 128 -8.72 -6.53 -29.06
CA LEU A 128 -9.74 -6.57 -27.99
C LEU A 128 -11.16 -6.84 -28.48
N ASN A 129 -11.32 -7.24 -29.75
CA ASN A 129 -12.66 -7.45 -30.34
C ASN A 129 -13.46 -8.51 -29.55
N GLY A 130 -14.61 -8.10 -29.02
CA GLY A 130 -15.51 -8.98 -28.28
C GLY A 130 -15.11 -9.24 -26.82
N ILE A 131 -13.94 -8.76 -26.39
CA ILE A 131 -13.46 -8.93 -25.00
C ILE A 131 -14.35 -8.13 -24.04
N GLN A 132 -14.88 -8.81 -23.03
CA GLN A 132 -15.71 -8.19 -21.99
C GLN A 132 -14.84 -7.53 -20.92
N LYS A 133 -13.81 -8.23 -20.44
CA LYS A 133 -12.91 -7.76 -19.39
C LYS A 133 -11.46 -7.85 -19.84
N LEU A 134 -10.77 -6.72 -19.76
CA LEU A 134 -9.34 -6.61 -19.99
C LEU A 134 -8.60 -6.60 -18.65
N ALA A 135 -7.51 -7.34 -18.54
CA ALA A 135 -6.57 -7.25 -17.43
C ALA A 135 -5.16 -7.00 -17.95
N LEU A 136 -4.51 -5.99 -17.40
CA LEU A 136 -3.07 -5.75 -17.53
C LEU A 136 -2.40 -6.33 -16.29
N TYR A 137 -1.41 -7.18 -16.47
CA TYR A 137 -0.75 -7.88 -15.37
C TYR A 137 0.76 -7.85 -15.54
N VAL A 138 1.47 -7.66 -14.43
CA VAL A 138 2.93 -7.75 -14.36
C VAL A 138 3.28 -8.78 -13.29
N SER A 139 4.01 -9.83 -13.67
CA SER A 139 4.57 -10.81 -12.74
C SER A 139 6.01 -10.46 -12.35
N ASP A 140 6.51 -11.09 -11.30
CA ASP A 140 7.87 -11.00 -10.79
C ASP A 140 8.88 -11.86 -11.56
N GLY A 141 8.55 -12.32 -12.76
CA GLY A 141 9.44 -13.19 -13.52
C GLY A 141 9.66 -14.59 -12.92
N GLY A 142 9.11 -14.88 -11.74
CA GLY A 142 9.20 -16.18 -11.06
C GLY A 142 10.35 -16.30 -10.05
N ASP A 143 11.01 -15.22 -9.67
CA ASP A 143 12.07 -15.22 -8.66
C ASP A 143 11.68 -14.47 -7.38
N HIS A 144 11.41 -13.20 -7.41
CA HIS A 144 10.93 -12.37 -6.29
C HIS A 144 10.66 -10.93 -6.78
N ILE A 145 9.86 -10.18 -6.02
CA ILE A 145 9.44 -8.82 -6.39
C ILE A 145 10.48 -7.72 -6.10
N ASN A 146 11.71 -8.04 -5.72
CA ASN A 146 12.67 -7.04 -5.25
C ASN A 146 13.13 -6.11 -6.38
N TYR A 147 12.78 -4.82 -6.28
CA TYR A 147 13.12 -3.78 -7.25
C TYR A 147 12.49 -3.95 -8.64
N ASP A 148 11.37 -4.64 -8.75
CA ASP A 148 10.69 -4.89 -10.02
C ASP A 148 9.80 -3.71 -10.42
N HIS A 149 10.45 -2.59 -10.77
CA HIS A 149 9.77 -1.38 -11.21
C HIS A 149 9.39 -1.50 -12.68
N ALA A 150 8.10 -1.46 -12.97
CA ALA A 150 7.51 -1.74 -14.27
C ALA A 150 6.85 -0.51 -14.88
N ASN A 151 7.00 -0.34 -16.18
CA ASN A 151 6.38 0.75 -16.92
C ASN A 151 5.42 0.25 -18.01
N TRP A 152 4.20 0.80 -17.99
CA TRP A 152 3.25 0.79 -19.10
C TRP A 152 3.32 2.14 -19.81
N ALA A 153 4.31 2.35 -20.68
CA ALA A 153 4.50 3.61 -21.40
C ALA A 153 3.62 3.69 -22.65
N GLU A 154 3.12 4.87 -22.98
CA GLU A 154 2.29 5.17 -24.17
C GLU A 154 1.08 4.20 -24.30
N ALA A 155 0.53 3.75 -23.18
CA ALA A 155 -0.53 2.76 -23.14
C ALA A 155 -1.87 3.37 -23.55
N ILE A 156 -2.49 2.82 -24.61
CA ILE A 156 -3.71 3.33 -25.25
C ILE A 156 -4.69 2.18 -25.49
N ILE A 157 -5.95 2.42 -25.18
CA ILE A 157 -7.07 1.54 -25.58
C ILE A 157 -7.88 2.25 -26.66
N SER A 158 -8.06 1.63 -27.82
CA SER A 158 -9.06 2.05 -28.79
C SER A 158 -10.35 1.27 -28.60
N PHE A 159 -11.48 1.96 -28.72
CA PHE A 159 -12.81 1.39 -28.49
C PHE A 159 -13.88 2.07 -29.39
N ALA A 160 -15.04 1.41 -29.51
CA ALA A 160 -16.16 1.97 -30.27
C ALA A 160 -17.47 1.72 -29.51
N GLY A 161 -18.10 2.80 -29.03
CA GLY A 161 -19.30 2.75 -28.21
C GLY A 161 -18.98 2.92 -26.73
N TYR A 162 -19.12 1.86 -25.92
CA TYR A 162 -18.88 1.92 -24.48
C TYR A 162 -17.39 2.17 -24.15
N GLU A 163 -17.16 3.22 -23.38
CA GLU A 163 -15.81 3.57 -22.92
C GLU A 163 -15.31 2.58 -21.86
N PRO A 164 -14.07 2.14 -21.94
CA PRO A 164 -13.46 1.27 -20.92
C PRO A 164 -13.54 1.88 -19.52
N VAL A 165 -14.01 1.11 -18.54
CA VAL A 165 -14.15 1.55 -17.16
C VAL A 165 -13.29 0.66 -16.24
N PRO A 166 -12.44 1.26 -15.36
CA PRO A 166 -11.72 0.49 -14.36
C PRO A 166 -12.65 -0.32 -13.45
N VAL A 167 -12.27 -1.55 -13.16
CA VAL A 167 -12.94 -2.38 -12.16
C VAL A 167 -12.30 -2.07 -10.81
N ILE A 168 -12.99 -1.28 -10.00
CA ILE A 168 -12.56 -0.95 -8.64
C ILE A 168 -13.08 -2.05 -7.71
N SER A 169 -12.17 -2.86 -7.18
CA SER A 169 -12.53 -3.79 -6.11
C SER A 169 -12.90 -3.00 -4.86
N PRO A 170 -14.00 -3.35 -4.16
CA PRO A 170 -14.30 -2.70 -2.89
C PRO A 170 -13.10 -2.83 -1.96
N LYS A 171 -12.68 -1.70 -1.36
CA LYS A 171 -11.58 -1.66 -0.42
C LYS A 171 -11.89 -2.66 0.69
N LYS A 172 -11.03 -3.67 0.85
CA LYS A 172 -11.19 -4.65 1.92
C LYS A 172 -11.16 -3.89 3.25
N GLU A 173 -12.27 -3.91 3.98
CA GLU A 173 -12.31 -3.30 5.30
C GLU A 173 -11.19 -3.92 6.15
N THR A 174 -10.32 -3.07 6.68
CA THR A 174 -9.30 -3.49 7.62
C THR A 174 -10.00 -3.85 8.93
N TYR A 175 -10.11 -5.12 9.21
CA TYR A 175 -10.58 -5.59 10.50
C TYR A 175 -9.61 -5.15 11.58
N ILE A 176 -10.04 -4.27 12.47
CA ILE A 176 -9.34 -4.02 13.72
C ILE A 176 -9.64 -5.21 14.63
N LEU A 177 -8.69 -6.15 14.74
CA LEU A 177 -8.84 -7.36 15.56
C LEU A 177 -8.76 -7.09 17.08
N THR A 178 -8.34 -5.89 17.48
CA THR A 178 -8.25 -5.50 18.89
C THR A 178 -9.60 -4.96 19.35
N PRO A 179 -10.14 -5.50 20.45
CA PRO A 179 -11.39 -4.96 21.01
C PRO A 179 -11.21 -3.49 21.42
N PRO A 180 -12.27 -2.69 21.45
CA PRO A 180 -12.23 -1.33 21.98
C PRO A 180 -11.63 -1.32 23.40
N VAL A 181 -10.89 -0.26 23.70
CA VAL A 181 -10.33 -0.07 25.04
C VAL A 181 -11.48 0.07 26.02
N SER A 182 -11.43 -0.70 27.14
CA SER A 182 -12.40 -0.55 28.22
C SER A 182 -12.38 0.88 28.78
N PRO A 183 -13.54 1.46 29.11
CA PRO A 183 -13.61 2.77 29.75
C PRO A 183 -13.02 2.78 31.17
N GLU A 184 -12.98 1.65 31.88
CA GLU A 184 -12.31 1.56 33.18
C GLU A 184 -10.79 1.69 33.04
N PRO A 185 -10.11 2.26 34.05
CA PRO A 185 -8.65 2.35 34.05
C PRO A 185 -8.03 0.96 34.04
N ARG A 186 -6.96 0.78 33.26
CA ARG A 186 -6.16 -0.43 33.23
C ARG A 186 -4.69 -0.08 33.09
N ILE A 187 -3.89 -0.51 34.07
CA ILE A 187 -2.43 -0.41 34.03
C ILE A 187 -1.89 -1.60 33.24
N ASN A 188 -1.15 -1.32 32.17
CA ASN A 188 -0.63 -2.33 31.25
C ASN A 188 0.84 -2.70 31.58
N TYR A 189 1.43 -3.61 30.83
CA TYR A 189 2.83 -4.02 30.94
C TYR A 189 3.78 -2.99 30.33
N PRO A 190 5.07 -2.95 30.72
CA PRO A 190 5.76 -3.91 31.58
C PRO A 190 5.54 -3.63 33.08
N ARG A 191 5.73 -4.65 33.92
CA ARG A 191 5.70 -4.54 35.40
C ARG A 191 7.07 -4.48 36.03
N ILE A 192 8.12 -4.69 35.27
CA ILE A 192 9.50 -4.58 35.69
C ILE A 192 10.20 -3.65 34.73
N VAL A 193 10.87 -2.63 35.28
CA VAL A 193 11.69 -1.70 34.52
C VAL A 193 13.03 -1.53 35.20
N ALA A 194 14.08 -1.23 34.46
CA ALA A 194 15.41 -1.13 35.00
C ALA A 194 16.21 0.06 34.49
N ALA A 195 17.15 0.54 35.31
CA ALA A 195 18.18 1.48 34.90
C ALA A 195 19.49 1.19 35.62
N GLY A 196 20.59 1.70 35.08
CA GLY A 196 21.88 1.72 35.80
C GLY A 196 21.85 2.66 37.01
N ALA A 197 22.55 2.31 38.08
CA ALA A 197 22.72 3.22 39.21
C ALA A 197 23.42 4.51 38.78
N GLY A 198 22.92 5.67 39.22
CA GLY A 198 23.45 6.99 38.84
C GLY A 198 23.27 7.30 37.35
N LYS A 199 22.25 6.74 36.70
CA LYS A 199 21.87 7.06 35.33
C LYS A 199 20.46 7.63 35.28
N PRO A 200 20.18 8.56 34.34
CA PRO A 200 18.83 9.08 34.15
C PRO A 200 17.81 7.98 33.95
N PHE A 201 16.71 8.04 34.69
CA PHE A 201 15.56 7.16 34.58
C PHE A 201 14.42 7.92 33.93
N LEU A 202 13.78 7.29 32.92
CA LEU A 202 12.60 7.82 32.30
C LEU A 202 11.66 6.64 31.94
N PHE A 203 10.47 6.63 32.52
CA PHE A 203 9.48 5.60 32.21
C PHE A 203 8.07 6.17 32.26
N ARG A 204 7.33 6.02 31.18
CA ARG A 204 5.90 6.33 31.14
C ARG A 204 5.09 5.10 31.52
N ILE A 205 4.28 5.21 32.56
CA ILE A 205 3.36 4.15 33.01
C ILE A 205 2.30 3.96 31.92
N PRO A 206 2.21 2.79 31.26
CA PRO A 206 1.21 2.56 30.24
C PRO A 206 -0.15 2.33 30.88
N VAL A 207 -1.07 3.26 30.69
CA VAL A 207 -2.47 3.16 31.21
C VAL A 207 -3.43 3.39 30.08
N THR A 208 -4.46 2.55 30.01
CA THR A 208 -5.62 2.70 29.13
C THR A 208 -6.88 2.95 29.94
N GLY A 209 -7.87 3.59 29.33
CA GLY A 209 -9.15 3.94 29.95
C GLY A 209 -9.70 5.25 29.40
N GLU A 210 -10.93 5.57 29.77
CA GLU A 210 -11.57 6.83 29.39
C GLU A 210 -10.90 8.01 30.08
N GLN A 211 -10.66 9.09 29.37
CA GLN A 211 -10.04 10.32 29.88
C GLN A 211 -11.07 11.22 30.59
N PRO A 212 -10.65 12.02 31.61
CA PRO A 212 -9.30 12.13 32.12
C PRO A 212 -8.90 10.98 33.06
N LEU A 213 -7.65 10.53 32.93
CA LEU A 213 -7.04 9.54 33.81
C LEU A 213 -6.08 10.24 34.79
N LYS A 214 -6.16 9.88 36.07
CA LYS A 214 -5.25 10.33 37.12
C LYS A 214 -4.38 9.15 37.55
N ILE A 215 -3.07 9.37 37.58
CA ILE A 215 -2.08 8.35 37.94
C ILE A 215 -1.37 8.81 39.21
N SER A 216 -1.30 7.96 40.19
CA SER A 216 -0.51 8.18 41.42
C SER A 216 0.32 6.93 41.71
N ALA A 217 1.41 7.10 42.42
CA ALA A 217 2.24 5.98 42.84
C ALA A 217 3.01 6.28 44.14
N THR A 218 3.35 5.21 44.88
CA THR A 218 4.10 5.29 46.13
C THR A 218 5.20 4.23 46.13
N GLY A 219 6.23 4.44 47.00
CA GLY A 219 7.33 3.49 47.20
C GLY A 219 8.56 3.79 46.36
N PHE A 220 8.69 5.00 45.81
CA PHE A 220 9.86 5.40 45.03
C PHE A 220 11.14 5.41 45.87
N PRO A 221 12.28 4.98 45.28
CA PRO A 221 13.58 5.33 45.85
C PRO A 221 13.81 6.86 45.81
N GLU A 222 14.67 7.35 46.67
CA GLU A 222 15.11 8.73 46.62
C GLU A 222 15.67 9.11 45.26
N GLY A 223 15.29 10.29 44.75
CA GLY A 223 15.73 10.82 43.46
C GLY A 223 14.80 10.48 42.26
N LEU A 224 13.80 9.60 42.42
CA LEU A 224 12.77 9.37 41.39
C LEU A 224 11.44 10.06 41.77
N ILE A 225 10.82 10.70 40.80
CA ILE A 225 9.54 11.40 40.96
C ILE A 225 8.56 11.00 39.89
N LEU A 226 7.26 11.09 40.18
CA LEU A 226 6.17 10.87 39.21
C LEU A 226 5.53 12.22 38.85
N ASP A 227 5.45 12.50 37.58
CA ASP A 227 4.47 13.45 37.02
C ASP A 227 3.11 12.75 36.90
N GLU A 228 2.19 13.06 37.82
CA GLU A 228 0.86 12.41 37.90
C GLU A 228 -0.03 12.70 36.71
N ASN A 229 0.18 13.83 35.99
CA ASN A 229 -0.62 14.21 34.83
C ASN A 229 -0.13 13.50 33.55
N ALA A 230 1.19 13.43 33.38
CA ALA A 230 1.80 12.76 32.25
C ALA A 230 1.93 11.24 32.45
N GLY A 231 1.87 10.76 33.70
CA GLY A 231 2.16 9.38 34.08
C GLY A 231 3.63 9.01 33.89
N ILE A 232 4.54 9.97 34.01
CA ILE A 232 5.97 9.78 33.73
C ILE A 232 6.76 9.74 35.03
N ILE A 233 7.47 8.63 35.25
CA ILE A 233 8.49 8.52 36.32
C ILE A 233 9.80 8.98 35.72
N SER A 234 10.45 9.93 36.38
CA SER A 234 11.76 10.49 35.98
C SER A 234 12.66 10.77 37.14
N GLY A 235 13.93 11.02 36.87
CA GLY A 235 14.94 11.39 37.89
C GLY A 235 16.18 10.53 37.79
N GLU A 236 16.92 10.46 38.88
CA GLU A 236 18.15 9.69 38.98
C GLU A 236 18.30 9.14 40.41
N THR A 237 18.75 7.92 40.55
CA THR A 237 19.09 7.34 41.87
C THR A 237 20.40 6.53 41.81
N ALA A 238 21.28 6.78 42.75
CA ALA A 238 22.52 6.00 42.89
C ALA A 238 22.33 4.72 43.71
N LYS A 239 21.20 4.57 44.41
CA LYS A 239 20.92 3.43 45.28
C LYS A 239 20.53 2.21 44.44
N ALA A 240 21.45 1.28 44.31
CA ALA A 240 21.16 -0.01 43.68
C ALA A 240 20.17 -0.85 44.51
N GLY A 241 19.29 -1.59 43.85
CA GLY A 241 18.30 -2.44 44.47
C GLY A 241 17.04 -2.64 43.64
N THR A 242 16.09 -3.42 44.18
CA THR A 242 14.76 -3.60 43.61
C THR A 242 13.75 -2.88 44.51
N PHE A 243 12.98 -1.98 43.88
CA PHE A 243 11.99 -1.12 44.58
C PHE A 243 10.59 -1.49 44.05
N LYS A 244 9.68 -1.80 44.98
CA LYS A 244 8.29 -2.09 44.65
C LYS A 244 7.46 -0.82 44.75
N ILE A 245 6.95 -0.40 43.59
CA ILE A 245 6.13 0.79 43.45
C ILE A 245 4.68 0.37 43.28
N VAL A 246 3.81 0.89 44.14
CA VAL A 246 2.36 0.66 44.00
C VAL A 246 1.80 1.78 43.13
N VAL A 247 1.37 1.44 41.93
CA VAL A 247 0.76 2.38 40.97
C VAL A 247 -0.75 2.27 41.05
N THR A 248 -1.45 3.40 41.08
CA THR A 248 -2.90 3.52 41.03
C THR A 248 -3.30 4.39 39.85
N ALA A 249 -4.18 3.89 38.98
CA ALA A 249 -4.80 4.66 37.92
C ALA A 249 -6.31 4.80 38.21
N THR A 250 -6.85 6.01 38.10
CA THR A 250 -8.26 6.29 38.39
C THR A 250 -8.90 7.17 37.33
N ASN A 251 -10.20 6.94 37.08
CA ASN A 251 -11.10 7.85 36.38
C ASN A 251 -12.50 7.75 37.00
N HIS A 252 -13.49 8.39 36.38
CA HIS A 252 -14.88 8.35 36.88
C HIS A 252 -15.56 6.97 36.76
N LYS A 253 -14.96 6.02 36.04
CA LYS A 253 -15.48 4.65 35.88
C LYS A 253 -14.88 3.68 36.89
N GLY A 254 -13.76 4.01 37.53
CA GLY A 254 -13.15 3.12 38.49
C GLY A 254 -11.68 3.38 38.76
N LYS A 255 -11.02 2.35 39.29
CA LYS A 255 -9.59 2.36 39.56
C LYS A 255 -8.95 1.01 39.23
N ASP A 256 -7.69 1.03 38.83
CA ASP A 256 -6.78 -0.14 38.78
C ASP A 256 -5.55 0.11 39.62
N VAL A 257 -5.10 -0.92 40.35
CA VAL A 257 -3.92 -0.84 41.24
C VAL A 257 -3.00 -2.01 40.91
N LYS A 258 -1.72 -1.69 40.61
CA LYS A 258 -0.72 -2.72 40.29
C LYS A 258 0.64 -2.39 40.87
N GLU A 259 1.40 -3.42 41.15
CA GLU A 259 2.80 -3.33 41.54
C GLU A 259 3.68 -3.22 40.29
N LEU A 260 4.61 -2.26 40.31
CA LEU A 260 5.69 -2.07 39.35
C LEU A 260 7.01 -2.23 40.08
N GLU A 261 7.89 -3.10 39.59
CA GLU A 261 9.25 -3.23 40.11
C GLU A 261 10.21 -2.30 39.34
N ILE A 262 10.94 -1.46 40.04
CA ILE A 262 12.05 -0.69 39.49
C ILE A 262 13.36 -1.32 39.97
N VAL A 263 14.15 -1.85 39.04
CA VAL A 263 15.45 -2.46 39.33
C VAL A 263 16.56 -1.51 38.95
N ILE A 264 17.31 -1.06 39.94
CA ILE A 264 18.46 -0.18 39.75
C ILE A 264 19.75 -0.99 39.98
N GLY A 265 20.59 -1.06 38.94
CA GLY A 265 21.83 -1.84 39.03
C GLY A 265 22.47 -2.14 37.69
N GLY A 266 23.33 -3.16 37.66
CA GLY A 266 24.15 -3.51 36.48
C GLY A 266 23.53 -4.47 35.48
N LYS A 267 22.25 -4.85 35.61
CA LYS A 267 21.59 -5.73 34.62
C LYS A 267 21.08 -4.89 33.45
N LEU A 268 21.48 -5.27 32.25
CA LEU A 268 20.98 -4.67 31.00
C LEU A 268 19.73 -5.40 30.52
N ALA A 269 18.77 -4.67 29.95
CA ALA A 269 17.61 -5.18 29.21
C ALA A 269 16.80 -6.26 29.98
N LEU A 270 16.35 -5.94 31.22
CA LEU A 270 15.45 -6.81 31.99
C LEU A 270 14.10 -7.05 31.30
N THR A 271 13.72 -6.20 30.38
CA THR A 271 12.56 -6.35 29.51
C THR A 271 13.02 -6.25 28.07
N PRO A 272 12.34 -6.92 27.12
CA PRO A 272 12.61 -6.72 25.70
C PRO A 272 12.51 -5.23 25.36
N PRO A 273 13.39 -4.69 24.50
CA PRO A 273 13.27 -3.31 24.03
C PRO A 273 11.93 -3.15 23.31
N MET A 274 11.17 -2.13 23.70
CA MET A 274 9.92 -1.77 23.03
C MET A 274 10.19 -0.61 22.09
N GLY A 275 9.75 -0.74 20.86
CA GLY A 275 9.94 0.28 19.85
C GLY A 275 9.20 -0.05 18.58
N TRP A 276 9.23 0.89 17.66
CA TRP A 276 8.65 0.72 16.36
C TRP A 276 9.76 0.48 15.32
N ASN A 277 9.53 -0.50 14.45
CA ASN A 277 10.44 -0.80 13.36
C ASN A 277 9.83 -0.32 12.03
N SER A 278 10.49 0.62 11.40
CA SER A 278 10.05 1.21 10.14
C SER A 278 10.33 0.35 8.90
N TRP A 279 11.14 -0.71 9.03
CA TRP A 279 11.63 -1.45 7.89
C TRP A 279 10.50 -2.02 6.99
N ASN A 280 9.50 -2.62 7.59
CA ASN A 280 8.38 -3.19 6.83
C ASN A 280 7.44 -2.14 6.21
N CYS A 281 7.56 -0.87 6.61
CA CYS A 281 6.75 0.21 6.08
C CYS A 281 7.48 1.02 5.01
N TRP A 282 8.78 1.30 5.21
CA TRP A 282 9.53 2.26 4.39
C TRP A 282 10.95 1.81 4.03
N GLY A 283 11.44 0.69 4.55
CA GLY A 283 12.79 0.20 4.28
C GLY A 283 13.86 1.29 4.47
N LEU A 284 14.67 1.51 3.46
CA LEU A 284 15.71 2.55 3.47
C LEU A 284 15.17 3.98 3.26
N SER A 285 13.92 4.14 2.85
CA SER A 285 13.33 5.45 2.56
C SER A 285 12.79 6.18 3.80
N VAL A 286 12.94 5.61 5.01
CA VAL A 286 12.49 6.23 6.25
C VAL A 286 13.19 7.57 6.50
N ASP A 287 12.41 8.59 6.81
CA ASP A 287 12.88 9.92 7.19
C ASP A 287 12.07 10.49 8.35
N GLN A 288 12.50 11.66 8.87
CA GLN A 288 11.84 12.31 9.99
C GLN A 288 10.39 12.71 9.71
N GLN A 289 10.02 12.99 8.46
CA GLN A 289 8.65 13.41 8.11
C GLN A 289 7.69 12.23 8.12
N LYS A 290 8.16 11.06 7.71
CA LYS A 290 7.38 9.81 7.73
C LYS A 290 7.16 9.26 9.14
N VAL A 291 8.04 9.64 10.09
CA VAL A 291 7.97 9.16 11.49
C VAL A 291 7.15 10.10 12.38
N LYS A 292 6.96 11.36 12.00
CA LYS A 292 6.12 12.34 12.70
C LYS A 292 4.65 12.16 12.37
#